data_c100a7a90fa0bee9322cb11a5af372b1
#
_entry.id   c100a7a90fa0bee9322cb11a5af372b1
#
_cell.length_a   1.000
_cell.length_b   1.000
_cell.length_c   1.000
_cell.angle_alpha   90.00
_cell.angle_beta   90.00
_cell.angle_gamma   90.00
#
_symmetry.space_group_name_H-M   'P 1'
#
loop_
_entity.id
_entity.type
_entity.pdbx_description
1 polymer ?
#
loop_
_entity_poly.entity_id
_entity_poly.type
_entity_poly.pdbx_seq_one_letter_code
_entity_poly.pdbx_strand_id
1 'polypeptide(L)' 'MKQKIKICIVRSKYNNTAKLLQSAVKELTKRKIFFKILEVPGAFEIPVTISRNIKKYDGFIAIGSIIKGETPN' A
#
# COMPACT_ATOMS: atom_id res chain seq x y z
N MET A 1 -11.57 -25.56 -0.52
CA MET A 1 -11.74 -24.54 0.38
C MET A 1 -11.14 -23.26 -0.06
N LYS A 2 -11.88 -22.20 0.03
CA LYS A 2 -11.39 -20.99 -0.40
C LYS A 2 -10.65 -20.31 0.65
N GLN A 3 -9.50 -19.79 0.41
CA GLN A 3 -8.78 -19.04 1.36
C GLN A 3 -9.04 -17.60 1.09
N LYS A 4 -9.28 -16.85 2.12
CA LYS A 4 -9.48 -15.44 1.95
C LYS A 4 -8.15 -14.79 1.89
N ILE A 5 -7.96 -14.00 0.86
CA ILE A 5 -6.74 -13.25 0.69
C ILE A 5 -6.91 -11.90 1.33
N LYS A 6 -5.97 -11.51 2.16
CA LYS A 6 -6.01 -10.23 2.81
C LYS A 6 -4.90 -9.36 2.26
N ILE A 7 -5.25 -8.20 1.76
CA ILE A 7 -4.28 -7.27 1.21
C ILE A 7 -4.20 -6.05 2.11
N CYS A 8 -3.02 -5.54 2.30
CA CYS A 8 -2.83 -4.35 3.08
C CYS A 8 -2.31 -3.25 2.17
N ILE A 9 -2.99 -2.11 2.14
CA ILE A 9 -2.55 -0.98 1.36
C ILE A 9 -1.86 -0.02 2.33
N VAL A 10 -0.58 0.24 2.10
CA VAL A 10 0.17 1.14 2.94
C VAL A 10 0.41 2.40 2.12
N ARG A 11 -0.14 3.51 2.56
CA ARG A 11 -0.03 4.75 1.80
C ARG A 11 0.66 5.84 2.58
N SER A 12 1.40 6.66 1.86
CA SER A 12 2.04 7.79 2.44
C SER A 12 1.05 8.93 2.59
N LYS A 13 1.05 9.54 3.77
CA LYS A 13 0.12 10.60 4.06
C LYS A 13 0.47 11.91 3.40
N TYR A 14 1.73 12.20 3.26
CA TYR A 14 2.16 13.47 2.75
C TYR A 14 2.23 13.60 1.24
N ASN A 15 2.07 12.55 0.53
CA ASN A 15 2.15 12.67 -0.91
C ASN A 15 0.77 12.64 -1.51
N ASN A 16 0.65 13.16 -2.71
CA ASN A 16 -0.64 13.19 -3.36
C ASN A 16 -0.94 11.79 -3.87
N THR A 17 -1.45 10.96 -3.02
CA THR A 17 -1.68 9.57 -3.37
C THR A 17 -3.15 9.21 -3.49
N ALA A 18 -4.01 10.22 -3.40
CA ALA A 18 -5.45 9.95 -3.41
C ALA A 18 -5.94 9.18 -4.62
N LYS A 19 -5.47 9.56 -5.80
CA LYS A 19 -5.92 8.89 -7.00
C LYS A 19 -5.43 7.45 -7.07
N LEU A 20 -4.20 7.24 -6.63
CA LEU A 20 -3.65 5.90 -6.64
C LEU A 20 -4.40 5.02 -5.64
N LEU A 21 -4.71 5.59 -4.49
CA LEU A 21 -5.44 4.85 -3.49
C LEU A 21 -6.83 4.50 -4.01
N GLN A 22 -7.49 5.44 -4.64
CA GLN A 22 -8.82 5.17 -5.17
C GLN A 22 -8.79 4.06 -6.22
N SER A 23 -7.78 4.06 -7.05
CA SER A 23 -7.66 3.03 -8.07
C SER A 23 -7.45 1.66 -7.44
N ALA A 24 -6.61 1.60 -6.43
CA ALA A 24 -6.35 0.34 -5.76
C ALA A 24 -7.59 -0.17 -5.05
N VAL A 25 -8.29 0.71 -4.35
CA VAL A 25 -9.51 0.32 -3.64
C VAL A 25 -10.56 -0.15 -4.62
N LYS A 26 -10.70 0.57 -5.72
CA LYS A 26 -11.69 0.20 -6.71
C LYS A 26 -11.42 -1.18 -7.29
N GLU A 27 -10.17 -1.44 -7.59
CA GLU A 27 -9.81 -2.72 -8.15
C GLU A 27 -10.03 -3.87 -7.16
N LEU A 28 -9.64 -3.67 -5.92
CA LEU A 28 -9.80 -4.70 -4.91
C LEU A 28 -11.27 -4.95 -4.60
N THR A 29 -12.06 -3.87 -4.58
CA THR A 29 -13.48 -4.01 -4.33
C THR A 29 -14.15 -4.76 -5.48
N LYS A 30 -13.73 -4.45 -6.69
CA LYS A 30 -14.29 -5.10 -7.85
C LYS A 30 -14.01 -6.60 -7.81
N ARG A 31 -12.86 -6.98 -7.33
CA ARG A 31 -12.48 -8.38 -7.26
C ARG A 31 -12.91 -9.03 -5.96
N LYS A 32 -13.56 -8.28 -5.09
CA LYS A 32 -14.05 -8.79 -3.81
C LYS A 32 -12.92 -9.33 -2.95
N ILE A 33 -11.80 -8.62 -2.96
CA ILE A 33 -10.66 -8.98 -2.15
C ILE A 33 -10.69 -8.14 -0.89
N PHE A 34 -10.50 -8.77 0.25
CA PHE A 34 -10.50 -8.07 1.52
C PHE A 34 -9.21 -7.25 1.65
N PHE A 35 -9.33 -6.01 2.08
CA PHE A 35 -8.14 -5.18 2.22
C PHE A 35 -8.25 -4.25 3.41
N LYS A 36 -7.12 -3.76 3.85
CA LYS A 36 -7.08 -2.80 4.91
C LYS A 36 -6.10 -1.71 4.50
N ILE A 37 -6.37 -0.49 4.91
CA ILE A 37 -5.54 0.64 4.55
C ILE A 37 -4.80 1.15 5.78
N LEU A 38 -3.49 1.31 5.66
CA LEU A 38 -2.68 1.87 6.72
C LEU A 38 -2.01 3.13 6.17
N GLU A 39 -2.06 4.19 6.96
CA GLU A 39 -1.42 5.43 6.55
C GLU A 39 -0.14 5.63 7.33
N VAL A 40 0.89 6.06 6.66
CA VAL A 40 2.14 6.39 7.32
C VAL A 40 2.53 7.81 6.96
N PRO A 41 3.29 8.48 7.81
CA PRO A 41 3.64 9.88 7.57
C PRO A 41 4.44 10.11 6.30
N GLY A 42 5.33 9.24 5.98
CA GLY A 42 6.16 9.43 4.81
C GLY A 42 6.41 8.15 4.09
N ALA A 43 6.82 8.26 2.84
CA ALA A 43 7.07 7.10 2.02
C ALA A 43 8.16 6.21 2.58
N PHE A 44 9.11 6.80 3.29
CA PHE A 44 10.20 6.00 3.82
C PHE A 44 9.76 5.07 4.94
N GLU A 45 8.58 5.29 5.49
CA GLU A 45 8.10 4.42 6.54
C GLU A 45 7.30 3.25 6.01
N ILE A 46 7.06 3.23 4.73
CA ILE A 46 6.31 2.13 4.13
C ILE A 46 7.01 0.79 4.31
N PRO A 47 8.30 0.66 4.03
CA PRO A 47 8.95 -0.64 4.19
C PRO A 47 8.91 -1.17 5.61
N VAL A 48 9.07 -0.27 6.58
CA VAL A 48 9.04 -0.69 7.98
C VAL A 48 7.64 -1.18 8.35
N THR A 49 6.63 -0.46 7.88
CA THR A 49 5.26 -0.82 8.17
C THR A 49 4.92 -2.18 7.58
N ILE A 50 5.35 -2.42 6.35
CA ILE A 50 5.12 -3.69 5.71
C ILE A 50 5.82 -4.80 6.48
N SER A 51 7.06 -4.55 6.87
CA SER A 51 7.83 -5.54 7.60
C SER A 51 7.15 -5.93 8.90
N ARG A 52 6.60 -4.96 9.60
CA ARG A 52 5.93 -5.24 10.86
C ARG A 52 4.64 -6.01 10.70
N ASN A 53 4.05 -5.94 9.53
CA ASN A 53 2.78 -6.61 9.30
C ASN A 53 2.89 -7.77 8.33
N ILE A 54 4.10 -8.17 8.03
CA ILE A 54 4.33 -9.17 6.99
C ILE A 54 3.60 -10.48 7.21
N LYS A 55 3.37 -10.85 8.44
CA LYS A 55 2.69 -12.10 8.73
C LYS A 55 1.19 -11.96 8.86
N LYS A 56 0.69 -10.74 8.82
CA LYS A 56 -0.73 -10.52 9.01
C LYS A 56 -1.51 -10.46 7.71
N TYR A 57 -0.82 -10.23 6.61
CA TYR A 57 -1.48 -10.07 5.33
C TYR A 57 -0.81 -10.91 4.28
N ASP A 58 -1.55 -11.23 3.25
CA ASP A 58 -1.02 -12.06 2.18
C ASP A 58 -0.28 -11.24 1.15
N GLY A 59 -0.60 -9.99 1.03
CA GLY A 59 0.08 -9.12 0.09
C GLY A 59 -0.02 -7.68 0.51
N PHE A 60 0.83 -6.86 -0.05
CA PHE A 60 0.86 -5.44 0.27
C PHE A 60 0.92 -4.60 -0.97
N ILE A 61 0.25 -3.45 -0.91
CA ILE A 61 0.32 -2.48 -1.98
C ILE A 61 0.90 -1.22 -1.36
N ALA A 62 2.04 -0.79 -1.84
CA ALA A 62 2.68 0.40 -1.32
C ALA A 62 2.37 1.58 -2.23
N ILE A 63 1.76 2.60 -1.66
CA ILE A 63 1.42 3.79 -2.42
C ILE A 63 2.13 4.98 -1.82
N GLY A 64 3.08 5.50 -2.53
CA GLY A 64 3.84 6.64 -2.08
C GLY A 64 4.56 7.24 -3.25
N SER A 65 4.73 8.54 -3.18
CA SER A 65 5.39 9.21 -4.24
C SER A 65 6.80 9.46 -3.80
N ILE A 66 7.74 8.86 -4.37
CA ILE A 66 9.12 9.12 -4.07
C ILE A 66 9.68 9.80 -5.26
N ILE A 67 10.01 11.06 -5.09
CA ILE A 67 10.57 11.78 -6.18
C ILE A 67 11.99 11.35 -6.32
N LYS A 68 12.29 10.73 -7.46
CA LYS A 68 13.56 10.24 -7.66
C LYS A 68 14.43 11.36 -8.00
N GLY A 69 15.37 11.63 -7.24
CA GLY A 69 16.28 12.68 -7.54
C GLY A 69 17.12 12.29 -8.71
N GLU A 70 17.86 13.17 -9.19
CA GLU A 70 18.72 12.92 -10.21
C GLU A 70 19.81 12.14 -9.70
N THR A 71 19.84 10.98 -9.85
CA THR A 71 20.86 10.26 -9.35
C THR A 71 21.68 9.92 -10.43
N PRO A 72 22.77 10.32 -10.42
CA PRO A 72 23.56 9.95 -11.44
C PRO A 72 23.85 8.60 -11.21
N ASN A 73 23.97 8.04 -11.22
CA ASN A 73 24.35 6.84 -11.00
C ASN A 73 24.79 6.28 -11.84
#